data_3426596cebd9cce5f52f645de1deec59
#
_entry.id   3426596cebd9cce5f52f645de1deec59
#
_cell.length_a   1.000
_cell.length_b   1.000
_cell.length_c   1.000
_cell.angle_alpha   90.00
_cell.angle_beta   90.00
_cell.angle_gamma   90.00
#
_symmetry.space_group_name_H-M   'P 1'
#
loop_
_entity.id
_entity.type
_entity.pdbx_description
1 polymer ?
#
loop_
_entity_poly.entity_id
_entity_poly.type
_entity_poly.pdbx_seq_one_letter_code
_entity_poly.pdbx_strand_id
1 'polypeptide(L)'
;ADLLAGLAPRSIGPAGMSGRIAAIAAVESNPDIVYAGAATGGVWKSFDGGVTWKPIFDDQPVAAIGAIAIDRRNPSIVWVGTGEGNVRNSASVGNGIYRSLDGGESWTHLGLDGSERIHRIVLHPDDSEVAWVAALGREWGENPERGIFKTTDGGRTWRKVLYVDEK
;
A
#
# COMPACT_ATOMS: atom_id res chain seq x y z
N ALA A 1 -3.68 -28.77 -14.16
CA ALA A 1 -3.12 -28.00 -13.01
C ALA A 1 -1.90 -28.73 -12.41
N ASP A 2 -1.88 -30.07 -12.38
CA ASP A 2 -0.82 -30.82 -11.68
C ASP A 2 0.54 -30.86 -12.40
N LEU A 3 0.58 -30.61 -13.70
CA LEU A 3 1.82 -30.54 -14.48
C LEU A 3 2.76 -29.38 -14.08
N LEU A 4 2.24 -28.35 -13.43
CA LEU A 4 3.00 -27.18 -12.99
C LEU A 4 3.27 -27.16 -11.48
N ALA A 5 2.78 -28.15 -10.73
CA ALA A 5 2.93 -28.22 -9.28
C ALA A 5 4.41 -28.28 -8.80
N GLY A 6 5.31 -28.74 -9.67
CA GLY A 6 6.75 -28.75 -9.40
C GLY A 6 7.50 -27.46 -9.77
N LEU A 7 6.81 -26.48 -10.37
CA LEU A 7 7.38 -25.19 -10.76
C LEU A 7 7.11 -24.12 -9.68
N ALA A 8 7.60 -24.34 -8.47
CA ALA A 8 7.54 -23.31 -7.44
C ALA A 8 8.48 -22.16 -7.79
N PRO A 9 7.99 -20.93 -8.02
CA PRO A 9 8.87 -19.78 -8.24
C PRO A 9 9.69 -19.54 -6.98
N ARG A 10 10.98 -19.32 -7.15
CA ARG A 10 11.91 -18.97 -6.08
C ARG A 10 12.24 -17.49 -6.17
N SER A 11 12.03 -16.74 -5.08
CA SER A 11 12.58 -15.38 -4.99
C SER A 11 14.11 -15.47 -5.02
N ILE A 12 14.72 -14.76 -5.97
CA ILE A 12 16.18 -14.68 -6.13
C ILE A 12 16.75 -13.36 -5.58
N GLY A 13 15.91 -12.61 -4.84
CA GLY A 13 16.25 -11.30 -4.28
C GLY A 13 16.17 -10.18 -5.32
N PRO A 14 16.46 -8.94 -4.90
CA PRO A 14 16.45 -7.81 -5.81
C PRO A 14 17.53 -7.99 -6.89
N ALA A 15 17.13 -7.81 -8.15
CA ALA A 15 18.08 -7.71 -9.23
C ALA A 15 18.94 -6.45 -9.07
N GLY A 16 20.15 -6.44 -9.60
CA GLY A 16 21.02 -5.25 -9.57
C GLY A 16 20.44 -4.02 -10.30
N MET A 17 19.40 -4.23 -11.10
CA MET A 17 18.53 -3.20 -11.67
C MET A 17 17.22 -3.21 -10.87
N SER A 18 17.21 -2.57 -9.71
CA SER A 18 16.06 -2.54 -8.80
C SER A 18 14.93 -1.68 -9.34
N GLY A 19 13.70 -2.04 -8.97
CA GLY A 19 12.50 -1.24 -9.22
C GLY A 19 12.48 0.04 -8.36
N ARG A 20 11.48 0.88 -8.60
CA ARG A 20 11.27 2.11 -7.82
C ARG A 20 10.67 1.79 -6.46
N ILE A 21 11.14 2.46 -5.43
CA ILE A 21 10.43 2.57 -4.15
C ILE A 21 9.47 3.75 -4.26
N ALA A 22 8.17 3.46 -4.17
CA ALA A 22 7.10 4.45 -4.26
C ALA A 22 6.73 5.03 -2.87
N ALA A 23 6.92 4.23 -1.82
CA ALA A 23 6.62 4.63 -0.46
C ALA A 23 7.66 4.07 0.51
N ILE A 24 7.97 4.84 1.55
CA ILE A 24 8.79 4.41 2.67
C ILE A 24 8.18 4.95 3.97
N ALA A 25 8.17 4.12 5.00
CA ALA A 25 7.73 4.51 6.34
C ALA A 25 8.58 3.80 7.39
N ALA A 26 8.93 4.51 8.46
CA ALA A 26 9.64 3.94 9.61
C ALA A 26 8.79 4.10 10.88
N VAL A 27 8.95 3.17 11.82
CA VAL A 27 8.31 3.25 13.12
C VAL A 27 9.02 4.31 13.97
N GLU A 28 8.30 5.39 14.35
CA GLU A 28 8.90 6.51 15.10
C GLU A 28 9.54 6.08 16.42
N SER A 29 8.93 5.10 17.13
CA SER A 29 9.43 4.60 18.40
C SER A 29 10.58 3.58 18.27
N ASN A 30 10.79 3.05 17.06
CA ASN A 30 11.87 2.10 16.76
C ASN A 30 12.27 2.22 15.28
N PRO A 31 13.22 3.11 14.94
CA PRO A 31 13.60 3.39 13.56
C PRO A 31 14.31 2.21 12.85
N ASP A 32 14.66 1.14 13.55
CA ASP A 32 15.14 -0.10 12.92
C ASP A 32 14.03 -0.82 12.14
N ILE A 33 12.76 -0.55 12.48
CA ILE A 33 11.62 -1.09 11.75
C ILE A 33 11.23 -0.15 10.62
N VAL A 34 11.50 -0.58 9.39
CA VAL A 34 11.25 0.19 8.17
C VAL A 34 10.41 -0.62 7.20
N TYR A 35 9.45 0.04 6.57
CA TYR A 35 8.63 -0.52 5.49
C TYR A 35 8.95 0.20 4.19
N ALA A 36 9.15 -0.55 3.11
CA ALA A 36 9.37 -0.05 1.77
C ALA A 36 8.32 -0.63 0.81
N GLY A 37 7.59 0.25 0.14
CA GLY A 37 6.61 -0.10 -0.88
C GLY A 37 7.21 0.07 -2.27
N ALA A 38 7.34 -1.02 -2.99
CA ALA A 38 7.84 -1.01 -4.36
C ALA A 38 6.69 -0.74 -5.35
N ALA A 39 6.97 0.01 -6.39
CA ALA A 39 5.99 0.35 -7.42
C ALA A 39 5.37 -0.87 -8.12
N THR A 40 6.09 -1.99 -8.16
CA THR A 40 5.66 -3.27 -8.76
C THR A 40 6.23 -4.49 -8.02
N GLY A 41 6.64 -4.35 -6.76
CA GLY A 41 7.33 -5.41 -6.02
C GLY A 41 6.81 -5.61 -4.59
N GLY A 42 5.57 -5.23 -4.31
CA GLY A 42 4.94 -5.43 -3.01
C GLY A 42 5.52 -4.57 -1.89
N VAL A 43 5.28 -5.00 -0.66
CA VAL A 43 5.79 -4.35 0.55
C VAL A 43 6.90 -5.18 1.17
N TRP A 44 7.98 -4.53 1.53
CA TRP A 44 9.15 -5.09 2.20
C TRP A 44 9.30 -4.49 3.57
N LYS A 45 9.69 -5.30 4.55
CA LYS A 45 9.93 -4.89 5.93
C LYS A 45 11.35 -5.21 6.34
N SER A 46 12.00 -4.24 6.99
CA SER A 46 13.28 -4.40 7.67
C SER A 46 13.08 -4.32 9.19
N PHE A 47 13.94 -5.01 9.94
CA PHE A 47 14.00 -4.97 11.40
C PHE A 47 15.38 -4.47 11.90
N ASP A 48 16.25 -4.05 10.99
CA ASP A 48 17.64 -3.70 11.24
C ASP A 48 18.07 -2.42 10.50
N GLY A 49 17.14 -1.46 10.40
CA GLY A 49 17.41 -0.16 9.79
C GLY A 49 17.65 -0.21 8.28
N GLY A 50 17.13 -1.25 7.59
CA GLY A 50 17.24 -1.36 6.14
C GLY A 50 18.42 -2.22 5.66
N VAL A 51 19.14 -2.91 6.54
CA VAL A 51 20.25 -3.79 6.15
C VAL A 51 19.72 -5.07 5.50
N THR A 52 18.68 -5.67 6.10
CA THR A 52 17.99 -6.83 5.53
C THR A 52 16.50 -6.56 5.33
N TRP A 53 15.91 -7.22 4.33
CA TRP A 53 14.51 -7.00 3.94
C TRP A 53 13.78 -8.33 3.74
N LYS A 54 12.56 -8.40 4.30
CA LYS A 54 11.63 -9.52 4.14
C LYS A 54 10.40 -9.05 3.36
N PRO A 55 9.97 -9.74 2.28
CA PRO A 55 8.70 -9.46 1.65
C PRO A 55 7.55 -9.86 2.58
N ILE A 56 6.52 -9.01 2.68
CA ILE A 56 5.39 -9.21 3.60
C ILE A 56 4.03 -9.01 2.91
N PHE A 57 3.99 -8.92 1.59
CA PHE A 57 2.77 -8.64 0.83
C PHE A 57 2.56 -9.59 -0.36
N ASP A 58 3.36 -10.65 -0.46
CA ASP A 58 3.41 -11.55 -1.63
C ASP A 58 2.12 -12.38 -1.80
N ASP A 59 1.38 -12.61 -0.71
CA ASP A 59 0.09 -13.33 -0.74
C ASP A 59 -1.09 -12.47 -1.22
N GLN A 60 -0.85 -11.18 -1.51
CA GLN A 60 -1.90 -10.29 -2.00
C GLN A 60 -1.96 -10.31 -3.54
N PRO A 61 -3.16 -10.10 -4.12
CA PRO A 61 -3.36 -10.21 -5.58
C PRO A 61 -2.74 -9.04 -6.37
N VAL A 62 -2.12 -8.08 -5.70
CA VAL A 62 -1.52 -6.88 -6.30
C VAL A 62 -0.15 -6.60 -5.69
N ALA A 63 0.79 -6.20 -6.53
CA ALA A 63 2.15 -5.87 -6.11
C ALA A 63 2.52 -4.39 -6.31
N ALA A 64 1.62 -3.60 -6.88
CA ALA A 64 1.83 -2.18 -7.08
C ALA A 64 1.50 -1.39 -5.81
N ILE A 65 2.49 -0.75 -5.19
CA ILE A 65 2.32 0.03 -3.97
C ILE A 65 2.45 1.52 -4.28
N GLY A 66 1.53 2.32 -3.74
CA GLY A 66 1.54 3.78 -3.89
C GLY A 66 1.76 4.52 -2.57
N ALA A 67 1.29 3.97 -1.45
CA ALA A 67 1.43 4.61 -0.14
C ALA A 67 1.55 3.58 0.99
N ILE A 68 2.29 3.95 2.05
CA ILE A 68 2.35 3.22 3.32
C ILE A 68 2.17 4.24 4.45
N ALA A 69 1.37 3.89 5.45
CA ALA A 69 1.24 4.67 6.68
C ALA A 69 1.23 3.73 7.88
N ILE A 70 1.93 4.13 8.95
CA ILE A 70 2.03 3.40 10.21
C ILE A 70 1.36 4.23 11.30
N ASP A 71 0.54 3.58 12.11
CA ASP A 71 -0.05 4.25 13.27
C ASP A 71 1.04 4.52 14.33
N ARG A 72 1.18 5.81 14.68
CA ARG A 72 2.23 6.24 15.63
C ARG A 72 2.01 5.73 17.06
N ARG A 73 0.76 5.44 17.44
CA ARG A 73 0.39 4.95 18.79
C ARG A 73 0.46 3.43 18.89
N ASN A 74 0.17 2.75 17.78
CA ASN A 74 0.24 1.31 17.67
C ASN A 74 0.93 0.90 16.35
N PRO A 75 2.26 0.74 16.35
CA PRO A 75 3.03 0.40 15.15
C PRO A 75 2.68 -0.96 14.53
N SER A 76 1.87 -1.78 15.19
CA SER A 76 1.32 -3.00 14.58
C SER A 76 0.24 -2.69 13.55
N ILE A 77 -0.34 -1.47 13.59
CA ILE A 77 -1.32 -1.03 12.59
C ILE A 77 -0.59 -0.38 11.43
N VAL A 78 -0.62 -1.06 10.29
CA VAL A 78 -0.01 -0.61 9.04
C VAL A 78 -1.05 -0.55 7.95
N TRP A 79 -1.07 0.56 7.21
CA TRP A 79 -1.96 0.77 6.08
C TRP A 79 -1.15 0.80 4.78
N VAL A 80 -1.67 0.17 3.74
CA VAL A 80 -1.07 0.14 2.41
C VAL A 80 -2.10 0.56 1.37
N GLY A 81 -1.77 1.60 0.62
CA GLY A 81 -2.50 2.01 -0.57
C GLY A 81 -1.82 1.44 -1.81
N THR A 82 -2.60 0.76 -2.63
CA THR A 82 -2.08 0.10 -3.84
C THR A 82 -2.21 0.96 -5.08
N GLY A 83 -1.44 0.62 -6.12
CA GLY A 83 -1.35 1.36 -7.37
C GLY A 83 -0.32 2.49 -7.33
N GLU A 84 0.59 2.50 -8.29
CA GLU A 84 1.65 3.50 -8.36
C GLU A 84 1.12 4.89 -8.68
N GLY A 85 1.35 5.85 -7.77
CA GLY A 85 0.89 7.23 -7.91
C GLY A 85 1.79 8.14 -8.74
N ASN A 86 3.00 7.70 -9.08
CA ASN A 86 3.91 8.47 -9.93
C ASN A 86 3.54 8.27 -11.40
N VAL A 87 3.08 9.34 -12.04
CA VAL A 87 2.62 9.31 -13.42
C VAL A 87 3.74 8.93 -14.39
N ARG A 88 3.54 7.85 -15.12
CA ARG A 88 4.43 7.36 -16.19
C ARG A 88 3.73 6.30 -17.05
N ASN A 89 4.21 6.07 -18.24
CA ASN A 89 3.59 5.15 -19.20
C ASN A 89 3.47 3.69 -18.75
N SER A 90 4.23 3.28 -17.74
CA SER A 90 4.26 1.92 -17.20
C SER A 90 3.83 1.85 -15.73
N ALA A 91 3.02 2.80 -15.24
CA ALA A 91 2.49 2.77 -13.90
C ALA A 91 1.48 1.62 -13.75
N SER A 92 1.68 0.79 -12.73
CA SER A 92 0.80 -0.34 -12.45
C SER A 92 -0.38 0.09 -11.58
N VAL A 93 -1.55 -0.44 -11.90
CA VAL A 93 -2.77 -0.21 -11.12
C VAL A 93 -2.78 -1.06 -9.86
N GLY A 94 -3.47 -0.57 -8.84
CA GLY A 94 -3.79 -1.26 -7.62
C GLY A 94 -5.24 -1.72 -7.59
N ASN A 95 -5.66 -2.20 -6.42
CA ASN A 95 -7.02 -2.63 -6.14
C ASN A 95 -7.53 -2.11 -4.78
N GLY A 96 -7.09 -0.93 -4.38
CA GLY A 96 -7.61 -0.27 -3.18
C GLY A 96 -6.66 -0.29 -1.98
N ILE A 97 -7.24 -0.37 -0.78
CA ILE A 97 -6.58 -0.23 0.51
C ILE A 97 -6.48 -1.57 1.24
N TYR A 98 -5.35 -1.75 1.91
CA TYR A 98 -5.10 -2.85 2.84
C TYR A 98 -4.70 -2.32 4.21
N ARG A 99 -5.08 -3.06 5.26
CA ARG A 99 -4.69 -2.80 6.65
C ARG A 99 -4.18 -4.07 7.29
N SER A 100 -3.07 -3.96 8.00
CA SER A 100 -2.57 -4.96 8.92
C SER A 100 -2.80 -4.49 10.36
N LEU A 101 -3.03 -5.41 11.29
CA LEU A 101 -3.11 -5.17 12.73
C LEU A 101 -1.95 -5.85 13.49
N ASP A 102 -1.07 -6.53 12.79
CA ASP A 102 0.02 -7.37 13.30
C ASP A 102 1.40 -7.00 12.70
N GLY A 103 1.53 -5.77 12.22
CA GLY A 103 2.78 -5.27 11.67
C GLY A 103 3.15 -5.86 10.31
N GLY A 104 2.15 -6.31 9.54
CA GLY A 104 2.30 -6.82 8.19
C GLY A 104 2.42 -8.34 8.08
N GLU A 105 2.14 -9.10 9.15
CA GLU A 105 2.08 -10.56 9.07
C GLU A 105 0.78 -11.04 8.37
N SER A 106 -0.31 -10.29 8.52
CA SER A 106 -1.55 -10.50 7.78
C SER A 106 -2.17 -9.20 7.29
N TRP A 107 -2.97 -9.28 6.22
CA TRP A 107 -3.57 -8.13 5.56
C TRP A 107 -5.05 -8.32 5.31
N THR A 108 -5.82 -7.29 5.62
CA THR A 108 -7.24 -7.20 5.30
C THR A 108 -7.45 -6.16 4.21
N HIS A 109 -8.10 -6.57 3.12
CA HIS A 109 -8.52 -5.66 2.06
C HIS A 109 -9.74 -4.84 2.50
N LEU A 110 -9.72 -3.53 2.32
CA LEU A 110 -10.70 -2.58 2.84
C LEU A 110 -11.42 -1.78 1.75
N GLY A 111 -11.47 -2.30 0.53
CA GLY A 111 -12.19 -1.69 -0.59
C GLY A 111 -11.42 -0.55 -1.28
N LEU A 112 -12.16 0.37 -1.89
CA LEU A 112 -11.67 1.38 -2.83
C LEU A 112 -11.02 0.76 -4.08
N ASP A 113 -11.54 -0.38 -4.54
CA ASP A 113 -11.00 -1.14 -5.68
C ASP A 113 -10.93 -0.30 -6.96
N GLY A 114 -11.95 0.52 -7.21
CA GLY A 114 -12.04 1.37 -8.39
C GLY A 114 -11.11 2.58 -8.37
N SER A 115 -10.41 2.83 -7.26
CA SER A 115 -9.48 3.96 -7.14
C SER A 115 -8.23 3.83 -7.99
N GLU A 116 -7.89 2.62 -8.43
CA GLU A 116 -6.73 2.23 -9.23
C GLU A 116 -5.37 2.67 -8.66
N ARG A 117 -5.28 3.87 -8.06
CA ARG A 117 -4.03 4.45 -7.54
C ARG A 117 -4.27 5.24 -6.27
N ILE A 118 -3.60 4.83 -5.19
CA ILE A 118 -3.65 5.50 -3.90
C ILE A 118 -2.24 5.98 -3.56
N HIS A 119 -2.06 7.30 -3.61
CA HIS A 119 -0.75 7.91 -3.47
C HIS A 119 -0.46 8.46 -2.06
N ARG A 120 -1.49 8.68 -1.25
CA ARG A 120 -1.31 9.18 0.11
C ARG A 120 -2.33 8.60 1.07
N ILE A 121 -1.83 8.23 2.24
CA ILE A 121 -2.65 7.86 3.40
C ILE A 121 -2.21 8.76 4.56
N VAL A 122 -3.17 9.33 5.26
CA VAL A 122 -2.94 10.11 6.49
C VAL A 122 -3.80 9.52 7.58
N LEU A 123 -3.16 9.08 8.66
CA LEU A 123 -3.85 8.56 9.83
C LEU A 123 -4.09 9.69 10.84
N HIS A 124 -5.19 9.60 11.58
CA HIS A 124 -5.43 10.54 12.67
C HIS A 124 -4.42 10.28 13.80
N PRO A 125 -3.83 11.32 14.41
CA PRO A 125 -2.77 11.13 15.41
C PRO A 125 -3.23 10.41 16.69
N ASP A 126 -4.51 10.52 17.03
CA ASP A 126 -5.06 10.04 18.30
C ASP A 126 -6.18 9.00 18.15
N ASP A 127 -6.54 8.61 16.92
CA ASP A 127 -7.60 7.64 16.67
C ASP A 127 -7.22 6.73 15.49
N SER A 128 -6.87 5.49 15.78
CA SER A 128 -6.44 4.48 14.82
C SER A 128 -7.54 4.03 13.84
N GLU A 129 -8.81 4.37 14.14
CA GLU A 129 -9.93 4.04 13.25
C GLU A 129 -10.20 5.16 12.22
N VAL A 130 -9.53 6.31 12.35
CA VAL A 130 -9.74 7.45 11.46
C VAL A 130 -8.57 7.61 10.49
N ALA A 131 -8.87 7.58 9.20
CA ALA A 131 -7.89 7.77 8.14
C ALA A 131 -8.46 8.56 6.96
N TRP A 132 -7.57 9.24 6.23
CA TRP A 132 -7.84 9.87 4.95
C TRP A 132 -6.96 9.25 3.88
N VAL A 133 -7.54 9.02 2.71
CA VAL A 133 -6.89 8.39 1.57
C VAL A 133 -7.08 9.26 0.34
N ALA A 134 -5.96 9.62 -0.31
CA ALA A 134 -5.99 10.32 -1.58
C ALA A 134 -5.91 9.31 -2.73
N ALA A 135 -7.03 9.14 -3.44
CA ALA A 135 -7.14 8.33 -4.61
C ALA A 135 -6.96 9.19 -5.87
N LEU A 136 -5.94 8.89 -6.66
CA LEU A 136 -5.68 9.58 -7.93
C LEU A 136 -6.62 9.10 -9.05
N GLY A 137 -7.15 7.89 -8.90
CA GLY A 137 -7.95 7.27 -9.95
C GLY A 137 -7.13 6.81 -11.14
N ARG A 138 -7.82 6.61 -12.25
CA ARG A 138 -7.25 6.21 -13.52
C ARG A 138 -6.31 7.29 -14.07
N GLU A 139 -5.19 6.88 -14.66
CA GLU A 139 -4.23 7.83 -15.25
C GLU A 139 -4.79 8.48 -16.53
N TRP A 140 -5.43 7.65 -17.34
CA TRP A 140 -5.97 8.07 -18.62
C TRP A 140 -7.50 7.91 -18.63
N GLY A 141 -8.21 9.02 -18.65
CA GLY A 141 -9.67 9.05 -18.68
C GLY A 141 -10.33 9.39 -17.36
N GLU A 142 -11.63 9.42 -17.38
CA GLU A 142 -12.48 9.76 -16.24
C GLU A 142 -12.51 8.61 -15.22
N ASN A 143 -12.53 8.96 -13.94
CA ASN A 143 -12.66 7.99 -12.86
C ASN A 143 -13.46 8.59 -11.70
N PRO A 144 -14.68 8.09 -11.45
CA PRO A 144 -15.55 8.58 -10.38
C PRO A 144 -14.96 8.29 -8.98
N GLU A 145 -14.01 7.38 -8.86
CA GLU A 145 -13.32 7.07 -7.59
C GLU A 145 -12.13 8.00 -7.29
N ARG A 146 -11.90 9.01 -8.10
CA ARG A 146 -10.91 10.06 -7.82
C ARG A 146 -11.39 10.96 -6.68
N GLY A 147 -10.47 11.34 -5.77
CA GLY A 147 -10.77 12.23 -4.67
C GLY A 147 -10.13 11.85 -3.34
N ILE A 148 -10.57 12.48 -2.27
CA ILE A 148 -10.16 12.12 -0.91
C ILE A 148 -11.31 11.39 -0.23
N PHE A 149 -10.98 10.22 0.29
CA PHE A 149 -11.88 9.39 1.08
C PHE A 149 -11.49 9.45 2.54
N LYS A 150 -12.49 9.43 3.42
CA LYS A 150 -12.32 9.35 4.87
C LYS A 150 -13.04 8.12 5.40
N THR A 151 -12.39 7.42 6.30
CA THR A 151 -13.00 6.43 7.20
C THR A 151 -12.97 6.92 8.64
N THR A 152 -13.90 6.42 9.46
CA THR A 152 -13.95 6.60 10.92
C THR A 152 -14.21 5.30 11.66
N ASP A 153 -14.06 4.18 10.95
CA ASP A 153 -14.34 2.82 11.44
C ASP A 153 -13.27 1.81 11.01
N GLY A 154 -12.04 2.30 10.83
CA GLY A 154 -10.89 1.47 10.46
C GLY A 154 -10.91 0.95 9.03
N GLY A 155 -11.61 1.63 8.15
CA GLY A 155 -11.68 1.27 6.74
C GLY A 155 -12.85 0.36 6.36
N ARG A 156 -13.77 0.06 7.28
CA ARG A 156 -14.97 -0.74 6.97
C ARG A 156 -15.92 0.01 6.05
N THR A 157 -16.00 1.34 6.22
CA THR A 157 -16.75 2.22 5.33
C THR A 157 -15.94 3.44 4.92
N TRP A 158 -16.21 3.94 3.73
CA TRP A 158 -15.54 5.10 3.15
C TRP A 158 -16.54 6.16 2.72
N ARG A 159 -16.23 7.41 3.06
CA ARG A 159 -16.97 8.58 2.60
C ARG A 159 -16.03 9.46 1.77
N LYS A 160 -16.39 9.77 0.54
CA LYS A 160 -15.69 10.76 -0.27
C LYS A 160 -15.91 12.15 0.34
N VAL A 161 -14.83 12.78 0.81
CA VAL A 161 -14.90 14.07 1.54
C VAL A 161 -14.39 15.24 0.71
N LEU A 162 -13.62 14.96 -0.34
CA LEU A 162 -13.23 15.95 -1.33
C LEU A 162 -13.30 15.31 -2.72
N TYR A 163 -13.97 16.00 -3.61
CA TYR A 163 -14.09 15.65 -5.01
C TYR A 163 -14.13 16.95 -5.82
N VAL A 164 -13.38 17.02 -6.90
CA VAL A 164 -13.36 18.16 -7.81
C VAL A 164 -14.04 17.79 -9.12
N ASP A 165 -13.48 16.81 -9.80
CA ASP A 165 -14.02 16.27 -11.05
C ASP A 165 -13.46 14.85 -11.32
N GLU A 166 -13.88 14.24 -12.42
CA GLU A 166 -13.45 12.89 -12.83
C GLU A 166 -12.18 12.90 -13.69
N LYS A 167 -11.66 14.09 -14.04
CA LYS A 167 -10.50 14.29 -14.94
C LYS A 167 -9.19 14.49 -14.21
#